data_0e6c265d15a3027860e7aaf40ee3e28b
#
_entry.id   0e6c265d15a3027860e7aaf40ee3e28b
#
_cell.length_a   1.000
_cell.length_b   1.000
_cell.length_c   1.000
_cell.angle_alpha   90.00
_cell.angle_beta   90.00
_cell.angle_gamma   90.00
#
_symmetry.space_group_name_H-M   'P 1'
#
loop_
_entity.id
_entity.type
_entity.pdbx_description
1 polymer ?
#
loop_
_entity_poly.entity_id
_entity_poly.type
_entity_poly.pdbx_seq_one_letter_code
_entity_poly.pdbx_strand_id
1 'polypeptide(L)'
;MIEVENLSFSYGRRKSKVLEDFSMKLDKGSVYGLLGKNGTGKSTLLYLMAGLLRPQTGNVLYKGVDVKKRYPDTLQDMFLVPEEFALPNVSLKQYVKLNAPFYPNFSDELLNACLRDFDMNEDIHL
;
A
#
# COMPACT_ATOMS: atom_id res chain seq x y z
N MET A 1 -4.73 -10.07 -7.47
CA MET A 1 -4.24 -9.55 -8.76
C MET A 1 -4.50 -8.06 -8.82
N ILE A 2 -3.49 -7.28 -9.18
CA ILE A 2 -3.60 -5.83 -9.43
C ILE A 2 -3.29 -5.60 -10.91
N GLU A 3 -4.10 -4.81 -11.58
CA GLU A 3 -3.91 -4.42 -12.97
C GLU A 3 -3.85 -2.90 -13.07
N VAL A 4 -2.78 -2.40 -13.65
CA VAL A 4 -2.58 -0.97 -13.95
C VAL A 4 -2.74 -0.81 -15.46
N GLU A 5 -3.67 0.04 -15.90
CA GLU A 5 -4.03 0.20 -17.29
C GLU A 5 -3.88 1.65 -17.74
N ASN A 6 -2.97 1.89 -18.67
CA ASN A 6 -2.72 3.17 -19.35
C ASN A 6 -2.68 4.38 -18.39
N LEU A 7 -2.00 4.19 -17.26
CA LEU A 7 -1.96 5.12 -16.14
C LEU A 7 -1.08 6.32 -16.48
N SER A 8 -1.65 7.53 -16.39
CA SER A 8 -0.89 8.77 -16.48
C SER A 8 -1.17 9.65 -15.28
N PHE A 9 -0.11 10.22 -14.72
CA PHE A 9 -0.18 11.04 -13.52
C PHE A 9 0.86 12.16 -13.49
N SER A 10 0.43 13.33 -13.03
CA SER A 10 1.29 14.47 -12.64
C SER A 10 0.74 15.14 -11.38
N TYR A 11 1.61 15.74 -10.57
CA TYR A 11 1.21 16.45 -9.33
C TYR A 11 0.56 17.81 -9.55
N GLY A 12 0.40 18.24 -10.78
CA GLY A 12 -0.25 19.49 -11.14
C GLY A 12 -0.36 19.67 -12.63
N ARG A 13 -1.31 20.53 -13.06
CA ARG A 13 -1.60 20.76 -14.49
C ARG A 13 -0.40 21.27 -15.31
N ARG A 14 0.55 21.96 -14.66
CA ARG A 14 1.74 22.55 -15.31
C ARG A 14 3.04 21.80 -15.01
N LYS A 15 2.98 20.69 -14.26
CA LYS A 15 4.16 19.86 -13.96
C LYS A 15 4.32 18.76 -14.99
N SER A 16 5.56 18.33 -15.22
CA SER A 16 5.85 17.18 -16.05
C SER A 16 5.14 15.94 -15.54
N LYS A 17 4.75 15.05 -16.44
CA LYS A 17 4.17 13.77 -16.07
C LYS A 17 5.17 12.92 -15.31
N VAL A 18 4.75 12.37 -14.20
CA VAL A 18 5.50 11.41 -13.38
C VAL A 18 5.37 10.02 -13.96
N LEU A 19 4.16 9.68 -14.41
CA LEU A 19 3.84 8.45 -15.14
C LEU A 19 3.11 8.83 -16.43
N GLU A 20 3.42 8.14 -17.52
CA GLU A 20 2.83 8.36 -18.82
C GLU A 20 2.52 7.03 -19.49
N ASP A 21 1.22 6.79 -19.72
CA ASP A 21 0.68 5.60 -20.37
C ASP A 21 1.27 4.28 -19.83
N PHE A 22 1.40 4.22 -18.50
CA PHE A 22 2.03 3.10 -17.82
C PHE A 22 1.03 1.96 -17.59
N SER A 23 1.42 0.76 -17.96
CA SER A 23 0.60 -0.45 -17.73
C SER A 23 1.45 -1.55 -17.12
N MET A 24 0.87 -2.28 -16.16
CA MET A 24 1.50 -3.45 -15.55
C MET A 24 0.44 -4.36 -14.93
N LYS A 25 0.83 -5.61 -14.68
CA LYS A 25 0.00 -6.59 -14.01
C LYS A 25 0.80 -7.29 -12.91
N LEU A 26 0.20 -7.40 -11.73
CA LEU A 26 0.76 -8.09 -10.57
C LEU A 26 -0.12 -9.27 -10.21
N ASP A 27 0.47 -10.45 -10.22
CA ASP A 27 -0.23 -11.69 -9.90
C ASP A 27 -0.22 -11.96 -8.39
N LYS A 28 -1.19 -12.74 -7.93
CA LYS A 28 -1.28 -13.17 -6.54
C LYS A 28 -0.12 -14.11 -6.19
N GLY A 29 0.39 -13.98 -4.96
CA GLY A 29 1.39 -14.90 -4.41
C GLY A 29 2.82 -14.66 -4.88
N SER A 30 3.08 -13.55 -5.59
CA SER A 30 4.41 -13.16 -6.05
C SER A 30 4.93 -11.95 -5.29
N VAL A 31 6.25 -11.84 -5.18
CA VAL A 31 6.96 -10.65 -4.66
C VAL A 31 7.58 -9.92 -5.84
N TYR A 32 7.29 -8.63 -5.95
CA TYR A 32 7.79 -7.79 -7.04
C TYR A 32 8.74 -6.73 -6.51
N GLY A 33 9.86 -6.54 -7.18
CA GLY A 33 10.79 -5.44 -6.92
C GLY A 33 10.55 -4.29 -7.90
N LEU A 34 10.35 -3.08 -7.39
CA LEU A 34 10.21 -1.88 -8.19
C LEU A 34 11.53 -1.10 -8.17
N LEU A 35 12.26 -1.12 -9.28
CA LEU A 35 13.57 -0.51 -9.41
C LEU A 35 13.50 0.77 -10.24
N GLY A 36 14.32 1.74 -9.87
CA GLY A 36 14.46 3.00 -10.58
C GLY A 36 15.19 4.03 -9.73
N LYS A 37 15.71 5.08 -10.37
CA LYS A 37 16.33 6.20 -9.67
C LYS A 37 15.30 6.95 -8.82
N ASN A 38 15.77 7.68 -7.80
CA ASN A 38 14.90 8.58 -7.04
C ASN A 38 14.25 9.63 -7.96
N GLY A 39 12.97 9.91 -7.75
CA GLY A 39 12.19 10.84 -8.58
C GLY A 39 11.60 10.25 -9.86
N THR A 40 11.72 8.95 -10.12
CA THR A 40 11.12 8.28 -11.30
C THR A 40 9.65 7.88 -11.13
N GLY A 41 9.04 8.17 -9.99
CA GLY A 41 7.61 7.90 -9.74
C GLY A 41 7.29 6.59 -9.04
N LYS A 42 8.28 5.89 -8.45
CA LYS A 42 8.05 4.62 -7.74
C LYS A 42 7.05 4.77 -6.59
N SER A 43 7.28 5.70 -5.68
CA SER A 43 6.36 5.98 -4.56
C SER A 43 5.00 6.46 -5.06
N THR A 44 4.98 7.29 -6.08
CA THR A 44 3.74 7.77 -6.73
C THR A 44 2.91 6.60 -7.26
N LEU A 45 3.55 5.64 -7.93
CA LEU A 45 2.87 4.43 -8.41
C LEU A 45 2.25 3.63 -7.26
N LEU A 46 3.00 3.44 -6.15
CA LEU A 46 2.48 2.74 -4.97
C LEU A 46 1.27 3.48 -4.35
N TYR A 47 1.30 4.81 -4.27
CA TYR A 47 0.16 5.60 -3.79
C TYR A 47 -1.05 5.52 -4.73
N LEU A 48 -0.84 5.49 -6.04
CA LEU A 48 -1.90 5.28 -7.02
C LEU A 48 -2.52 3.88 -6.88
N MET A 49 -1.68 2.85 -6.71
CA MET A 49 -2.12 1.47 -6.49
C MET A 49 -2.89 1.30 -5.18
N ALA A 50 -2.52 2.04 -4.14
CA ALA A 50 -3.23 2.06 -2.86
C ALA A 50 -4.51 2.93 -2.88
N GLY A 51 -4.82 3.59 -4.01
CA GLY A 51 -5.99 4.48 -4.13
C GLY A 51 -5.87 5.77 -3.31
N LEU A 52 -4.65 6.17 -2.93
CA LEU A 52 -4.38 7.41 -2.20
C LEU A 52 -4.22 8.62 -3.13
N LEU A 53 -3.85 8.36 -4.37
CA LEU A 53 -3.78 9.36 -5.44
C LEU A 53 -4.75 8.98 -6.56
N ARG A 54 -5.19 9.98 -7.33
CA ARG A 54 -6.08 9.79 -8.49
C ARG A 54 -5.30 10.10 -9.77
N PRO A 55 -5.26 9.17 -10.74
CA PRO A 55 -4.63 9.42 -12.02
C PRO A 55 -5.45 10.41 -12.86
N GLN A 56 -4.81 11.11 -13.80
CA GLN A 56 -5.50 11.89 -14.81
C GLN A 56 -6.17 10.98 -15.86
N THR A 57 -5.48 9.91 -16.25
CA THR A 57 -6.01 8.90 -17.17
C THR A 57 -5.62 7.51 -16.71
N GLY A 58 -6.34 6.51 -17.19
CA GLY A 58 -6.13 5.12 -16.84
C GLY A 58 -6.76 4.72 -15.51
N ASN A 59 -6.57 3.46 -15.16
CA ASN A 59 -7.16 2.86 -13.97
C ASN A 59 -6.16 1.97 -13.26
N VAL A 60 -6.39 1.77 -11.97
CA VAL A 60 -5.80 0.67 -11.19
C VAL A 60 -6.94 -0.20 -10.68
N LEU A 61 -6.92 -1.47 -11.06
CA LEU A 61 -7.94 -2.44 -10.68
C LEU A 61 -7.36 -3.47 -9.70
N TYR A 62 -8.05 -3.68 -8.61
CA TYR A 62 -7.80 -4.78 -7.68
C TYR A 62 -8.97 -5.77 -7.76
N LYS A 63 -8.70 -7.01 -8.16
CA LYS A 63 -9.74 -8.02 -8.40
C LYS A 63 -10.89 -7.48 -9.28
N GLY A 64 -10.55 -6.68 -10.31
CA GLY A 64 -11.51 -6.06 -11.21
C GLY A 64 -12.22 -4.81 -10.68
N VAL A 65 -11.93 -4.36 -9.46
CA VAL A 65 -12.54 -3.17 -8.84
C VAL A 65 -11.54 -2.01 -8.85
N ASP A 66 -11.97 -0.85 -9.34
CA ASP A 66 -11.14 0.35 -9.35
C ASP A 66 -10.82 0.82 -7.92
N VAL A 67 -9.54 0.86 -7.58
CA VAL A 67 -9.05 1.20 -6.23
C VAL A 67 -9.42 2.62 -5.79
N LYS A 68 -9.67 3.53 -6.74
CA LYS A 68 -10.11 4.91 -6.42
C LYS A 68 -11.47 4.97 -5.73
N LYS A 69 -12.28 3.93 -5.84
CA LYS A 69 -13.58 3.81 -5.16
C LYS A 69 -13.42 3.60 -3.65
N ARG A 70 -12.26 3.11 -3.23
CA ARG A 70 -11.90 2.89 -1.82
C ARG A 70 -12.95 2.10 -1.04
N TYR A 71 -13.49 1.06 -1.67
CA TYR A 71 -14.44 0.18 -0.99
C TYR A 71 -13.77 -0.57 0.17
N PRO A 72 -14.47 -0.76 1.29
CA PRO A 72 -13.93 -1.50 2.43
C PRO A 72 -13.36 -2.88 2.06
N ASP A 73 -14.04 -3.63 1.21
CA ASP A 73 -13.59 -4.95 0.72
C ASP A 73 -12.27 -4.91 -0.05
N THR A 74 -11.95 -3.77 -0.69
CA THR A 74 -10.67 -3.55 -1.34
C THR A 74 -9.60 -3.15 -0.33
N LEU A 75 -9.93 -2.22 0.57
CA LEU A 75 -8.97 -1.65 1.53
C LEU A 75 -8.52 -2.65 2.58
N GLN A 76 -9.38 -3.58 2.99
CA GLN A 76 -9.04 -4.61 3.98
C GLN A 76 -7.95 -5.59 3.49
N ASP A 77 -7.74 -5.68 2.18
CA ASP A 77 -6.75 -6.55 1.55
C ASP A 77 -5.43 -5.80 1.20
N MET A 78 -5.36 -4.49 1.47
CA MET A 78 -4.21 -3.65 1.10
C MET A 78 -3.60 -2.98 2.33
N PHE A 79 -2.28 -3.02 2.44
CA PHE A 79 -1.55 -2.26 3.43
C PHE A 79 -0.34 -1.59 2.77
N LEU A 80 -0.25 -0.27 2.90
CA LEU A 80 0.90 0.50 2.43
C LEU A 80 1.79 0.87 3.61
N VAL A 81 3.06 0.49 3.55
CA VAL A 81 4.09 0.96 4.48
C VAL A 81 4.85 2.10 3.79
N PRO A 82 4.63 3.37 4.17
CA PRO A 82 5.35 4.49 3.59
C PRO A 82 6.78 4.56 4.13
N GLU A 83 7.64 5.31 3.44
CA GLU A 83 9.03 5.52 3.83
C GLU A 83 9.12 6.32 5.15
N GLU A 84 8.26 7.33 5.29
CA GLU A 84 8.14 8.13 6.52
C GLU A 84 6.72 8.04 7.06
N PHE A 85 6.57 7.74 8.35
CA PHE A 85 5.28 7.72 9.02
C PHE A 85 5.45 8.03 10.51
N ALA A 86 4.45 8.69 11.08
CA ALA A 86 4.37 8.90 12.51
C ALA A 86 3.64 7.72 13.17
N LEU A 87 4.26 7.15 14.17
CA LEU A 87 3.61 6.15 15.02
C LEU A 87 2.88 6.85 16.17
N PRO A 88 1.68 6.38 16.54
CA PRO A 88 1.00 6.89 17.71
C PRO A 88 1.77 6.50 18.99
N ASN A 89 1.67 7.33 20.02
CA ASN A 89 2.30 7.09 21.32
C ASN A 89 1.52 6.04 22.12
N VAL A 90 1.57 4.80 21.69
CA VAL A 90 0.88 3.64 22.28
C VAL A 90 1.79 2.41 22.26
N SER A 91 1.47 1.37 23.04
CA SER A 91 2.18 0.10 22.90
C SER A 91 1.80 -0.61 21.60
N LEU A 92 2.67 -1.51 21.12
CA LEU A 92 2.38 -2.34 19.94
C LEU A 92 1.06 -3.14 20.14
N LYS A 93 0.86 -3.70 21.32
CA LYS A 93 -0.39 -4.38 21.68
C LYS A 93 -1.63 -3.51 21.51
N GLN A 94 -1.56 -2.26 21.96
CA GLN A 94 -2.66 -1.29 21.79
C GLN A 94 -2.86 -0.94 20.33
N TYR A 95 -1.77 -0.74 19.58
CA TYR A 95 -1.82 -0.47 18.15
C TYR A 95 -2.49 -1.60 17.38
N VAL A 96 -2.09 -2.84 17.64
CA VAL A 96 -2.70 -4.04 17.05
C VAL A 96 -4.18 -4.13 17.38
N LYS A 97 -4.56 -3.97 18.65
CA LYS A 97 -5.97 -3.99 19.08
C LYS A 97 -6.84 -2.97 18.33
N LEU A 98 -6.30 -1.80 18.02
CA LEU A 98 -7.03 -0.74 17.32
C LEU A 98 -7.12 -0.99 15.81
N ASN A 99 -6.12 -1.62 15.20
CA ASN A 99 -6.02 -1.73 13.74
C ASN A 99 -6.40 -3.10 13.20
N ALA A 100 -6.13 -4.19 13.89
CA ALA A 100 -6.41 -5.55 13.44
C ALA A 100 -7.88 -5.78 13.00
N PRO A 101 -8.91 -5.17 13.64
CA PRO A 101 -10.29 -5.35 13.21
C PRO A 101 -10.58 -4.89 11.78
N PHE A 102 -9.77 -4.01 11.20
CA PHE A 102 -9.91 -3.57 9.80
C PHE A 102 -9.34 -4.55 8.79
N TYR A 103 -8.62 -5.58 9.25
CA TYR A 103 -7.93 -6.55 8.40
C TYR A 103 -8.36 -7.97 8.78
N PRO A 104 -9.39 -8.53 8.14
CA PRO A 104 -9.96 -9.85 8.49
C PRO A 104 -8.95 -11.00 8.42
N ASN A 105 -7.90 -10.85 7.61
CA ASN A 105 -6.83 -11.84 7.46
C ASN A 105 -5.64 -11.60 8.41
N PHE A 106 -5.76 -10.68 9.36
CA PHE A 106 -4.73 -10.48 10.38
C PHE A 106 -4.56 -11.75 11.22
N SER A 107 -3.31 -12.14 11.49
CA SER A 107 -2.98 -13.35 12.24
C SER A 107 -2.13 -13.01 13.46
N ASP A 108 -2.69 -13.21 14.64
CA ASP A 108 -1.95 -13.09 15.91
C ASP A 108 -0.81 -14.10 15.99
N GLU A 109 -0.99 -15.31 15.43
CA GLU A 109 0.04 -16.35 15.41
C GLU A 109 1.26 -15.88 14.60
N LEU A 110 1.02 -15.30 13.41
CA LEU A 110 2.08 -14.75 12.56
C LEU A 110 2.77 -13.56 13.23
N LEU A 111 2.00 -12.66 13.85
CA LEU A 111 2.55 -11.54 14.62
C LEU A 111 3.49 -12.04 15.71
N ASN A 112 3.05 -13.01 16.52
CA ASN A 112 3.86 -13.57 17.60
C ASN A 112 5.12 -14.28 17.09
N ALA A 113 5.06 -14.92 15.92
CA ALA A 113 6.24 -15.48 15.26
C ALA A 113 7.23 -14.40 14.87
N CYS A 114 6.78 -13.32 14.23
CA CYS A 114 7.62 -12.18 13.87
C CYS A 114 8.24 -11.51 15.11
N LEU A 115 7.49 -11.31 16.18
CA LEU A 115 8.02 -10.73 17.41
C LEU A 115 9.15 -11.58 18.01
N ARG A 116 9.03 -12.90 18.00
CA ARG A 116 10.09 -13.81 18.42
C ARG A 116 11.33 -13.70 17.52
N ASP A 117 11.12 -13.68 16.20
CA ASP A 117 12.22 -13.61 15.24
C ASP A 117 13.02 -12.30 15.36
N PHE A 118 12.37 -11.20 15.72
CA PHE A 118 12.98 -9.89 15.93
C PHE A 118 13.37 -9.59 17.38
N ASP A 119 13.23 -10.57 18.29
CA ASP A 119 13.48 -10.40 19.74
C ASP A 119 12.72 -9.20 20.33
N MET A 120 11.48 -9.05 19.95
CA MET A 120 10.57 -7.98 20.39
C MET A 120 9.44 -8.56 21.23
N ASN A 121 8.85 -7.73 22.10
CA ASN A 121 7.63 -8.09 22.80
C ASN A 121 6.48 -7.10 22.47
N GLU A 122 5.24 -7.53 22.74
CA GLU A 122 4.05 -6.75 22.39
C GLU A 122 3.83 -5.50 23.26
N ASP A 123 4.54 -5.39 24.39
CA ASP A 123 4.46 -4.24 25.29
C ASP A 123 5.45 -3.12 24.91
N ILE A 124 6.23 -3.31 23.84
CA ILE A 124 7.13 -2.28 23.32
C ILE A 124 6.32 -1.03 22.97
N HIS A 125 6.83 0.12 23.36
CA HIS A 125 6.21 1.42 23.08
C HIS A 125 6.66 1.92 21.71
N LEU A 126 5.70 2.31 20.87
CA LEU A 126 5.95 2.81 19.50
C LEU A 126 6.37 4.28 19.50
#